data_d04234bab536384076e2a525344bd6f7
#
_entry.id   d04234bab536384076e2a525344bd6f7
#
_cell.length_a   1.000
_cell.length_b   1.000
_cell.length_c   1.000
_cell.angle_alpha   90.00
_cell.angle_beta   90.00
_cell.angle_gamma   90.00
#
_symmetry.space_group_name_H-M   'P 1'
#
loop_
_entity.id
_entity.type
_entity.pdbx_description
1 polymer ?
#
loop_
_entity_poly.entity_id
_entity_poly.type
_entity_poly.pdbx_seq_one_letter_code
_entity_poly.pdbx_strand_id
1 'polypeptide(L)'
;IVGSYTYVYDYAGVLTDETMEHIDAMNASLFAQTGAQILVSVVNSTGGADIMDYASDLGNSYGVGSAERNNGVVMLLALDNISQSGLMGDYCVVVGTGLESHADDFMSLQSYYLENDFAAGEYDAGVKATFDAFIAWFADFYGVTNREGYIPAVRETYSSGSGYYYTETHGYVAPALGSLVS
;
A
#
# COMPACT_ATOMS: atom_id res chain seq x y z
N ILE A 1 3.80 -16.71 -0.53
CA ILE A 1 5.23 -17.08 -0.49
C ILE A 1 6.04 -15.83 -0.73
N VAL A 2 6.86 -15.46 0.23
CA VAL A 2 7.75 -14.30 0.11
C VAL A 2 8.69 -14.49 -1.07
N GLY A 3 8.80 -13.48 -1.91
CA GLY A 3 9.68 -13.51 -3.08
C GLY A 3 9.07 -14.06 -4.35
N SER A 4 7.86 -14.61 -4.31
CA SER A 4 7.17 -15.09 -5.52
C SER A 4 6.42 -13.99 -6.26
N TYR A 5 6.20 -12.85 -5.60
CA TYR A 5 5.45 -11.72 -6.11
C TYR A 5 6.32 -10.48 -6.15
N THR A 6 6.03 -9.58 -7.06
CA THR A 6 6.82 -8.35 -7.25
C THR A 6 6.40 -7.25 -6.28
N TYR A 7 5.12 -7.15 -5.99
CA TYR A 7 4.56 -6.03 -5.23
C TYR A 7 3.94 -6.42 -3.90
N VAL A 8 4.09 -7.68 -3.49
CA VAL A 8 3.51 -8.18 -2.24
C VAL A 8 4.57 -8.94 -1.45
N TYR A 9 4.74 -8.55 -0.20
CA TYR A 9 5.63 -9.21 0.75
C TYR A 9 4.84 -9.58 1.99
N ASP A 10 4.27 -10.77 1.99
CA ASP A 10 3.43 -11.28 3.08
C ASP A 10 4.25 -12.17 4.02
N TYR A 11 5.02 -11.56 4.89
CA TYR A 11 5.83 -12.29 5.87
C TYR A 11 4.99 -12.93 6.98
N ALA A 12 3.81 -12.40 7.23
CA ALA A 12 2.91 -12.93 8.25
C ALA A 12 2.07 -14.13 7.76
N GLY A 13 2.01 -14.34 6.44
CA GLY A 13 1.30 -15.48 5.87
C GLY A 13 -0.22 -15.38 5.97
N VAL A 14 -0.76 -14.18 5.86
CA VAL A 14 -2.21 -13.94 6.04
C VAL A 14 -2.97 -13.64 4.76
N LEU A 15 -2.26 -13.49 3.64
CA LEU A 15 -2.89 -13.22 2.35
C LEU A 15 -3.01 -14.49 1.51
N THR A 16 -4.08 -14.59 0.74
CA THR A 16 -4.26 -15.69 -0.20
C THR A 16 -3.42 -15.49 -1.44
N ASP A 17 -3.07 -16.58 -2.12
CA ASP A 17 -2.38 -16.50 -3.42
C ASP A 17 -3.18 -15.71 -4.44
N GLU A 18 -4.50 -15.89 -4.44
CA GLU A 18 -5.41 -15.16 -5.32
C GLU A 18 -5.30 -13.65 -5.13
N THR A 19 -5.28 -13.18 -3.89
CA THR A 19 -5.13 -11.75 -3.59
C THR A 19 -3.76 -11.25 -4.02
N MET A 20 -2.70 -12.01 -3.76
CA MET A 20 -1.34 -11.60 -4.14
C MET A 20 -1.17 -11.56 -5.65
N GLU A 21 -1.73 -12.51 -6.39
CA GLU A 21 -1.73 -12.51 -7.85
C GLU A 21 -2.51 -11.31 -8.40
N HIS A 22 -3.64 -11.01 -7.81
CA HIS A 22 -4.45 -9.84 -8.16
C HIS A 22 -3.66 -8.53 -8.00
N ILE A 23 -2.97 -8.38 -6.88
CA ILE A 23 -2.15 -7.20 -6.60
C ILE A 23 -1.04 -7.04 -7.66
N ASP A 24 -0.34 -8.12 -7.98
CA ASP A 24 0.71 -8.07 -8.99
C ASP A 24 0.16 -7.75 -10.39
N ALA A 25 -0.95 -8.38 -10.79
CA ALA A 25 -1.55 -8.15 -12.09
C ALA A 25 -2.06 -6.72 -12.27
N MET A 26 -2.70 -6.17 -11.24
CA MET A 26 -3.19 -4.79 -11.27
C MET A 26 -2.05 -3.78 -11.28
N ASN A 27 -0.97 -4.05 -10.53
CA ASN A 27 0.21 -3.20 -10.56
C ASN A 27 0.88 -3.16 -11.93
N ALA A 28 0.94 -4.28 -12.63
CA ALA A 28 1.50 -4.32 -13.98
C ALA A 28 0.74 -3.38 -14.93
N SER A 29 -0.59 -3.42 -14.88
CA SER A 29 -1.44 -2.51 -15.65
C SER A 29 -1.24 -1.04 -15.23
N LEU A 30 -1.24 -0.79 -13.94
CA LEU A 30 -1.06 0.56 -13.40
C LEU A 30 0.28 1.17 -13.81
N PHE A 31 1.36 0.42 -13.65
CA PHE A 31 2.70 0.88 -14.00
C PHE A 31 2.82 1.18 -15.49
N ALA A 32 2.30 0.31 -16.34
CA ALA A 32 2.35 0.49 -17.78
C ALA A 32 1.67 1.78 -18.24
N GLN A 33 0.63 2.20 -17.54
CA GLN A 33 -0.17 3.36 -17.90
C GLN A 33 0.26 4.65 -17.19
N THR A 34 0.80 4.57 -16.01
CA THR A 34 0.99 5.75 -15.13
C THR A 34 2.36 5.84 -14.47
N GLY A 35 3.11 4.74 -14.45
CA GLY A 35 4.33 4.65 -13.65
C GLY A 35 4.09 4.42 -12.16
N ALA A 36 2.84 4.47 -11.70
CA ALA A 36 2.53 4.23 -10.30
C ALA A 36 2.64 2.74 -9.95
N GLN A 37 2.95 2.49 -8.70
CA GLN A 37 3.02 1.15 -8.14
C GLN A 37 2.52 1.19 -6.70
N ILE A 38 1.89 0.12 -6.26
CA ILE A 38 1.38 -0.03 -4.89
C ILE A 38 2.03 -1.27 -4.29
N LEU A 39 2.95 -1.07 -3.37
CA LEU A 39 3.57 -2.15 -2.61
C LEU A 39 2.70 -2.49 -1.41
N VAL A 40 2.45 -3.76 -1.19
CA VAL A 40 1.74 -4.26 -0.01
C VAL A 40 2.71 -5.12 0.80
N SER A 41 2.89 -4.79 2.06
CA SER A 41 3.71 -5.59 2.97
C SER A 41 2.93 -5.87 4.24
N VAL A 42 2.97 -7.14 4.67
CA VAL A 42 2.39 -7.56 5.94
C VAL A 42 3.50 -8.22 6.75
N VAL A 43 3.82 -7.60 7.88
CA VAL A 43 4.83 -8.10 8.81
C VAL A 43 4.17 -8.37 10.16
N ASN A 44 4.81 -9.17 10.99
CA ASN A 44 4.37 -9.30 12.38
C ASN A 44 4.81 -8.09 13.17
N SER A 45 6.05 -7.66 13.01
CA SER A 45 6.60 -6.54 13.77
C SER A 45 7.56 -5.73 12.93
N THR A 46 7.65 -4.43 13.21
CA THR A 46 8.66 -3.55 12.63
C THR A 46 9.97 -3.53 13.45
N GLY A 47 10.06 -4.39 14.47
CA GLY A 47 11.28 -4.51 15.27
C GLY A 47 11.64 -3.27 16.09
N GLY A 48 10.64 -2.50 16.51
CA GLY A 48 10.85 -1.28 17.28
C GLY A 48 10.98 -0.03 16.40
N ALA A 49 11.02 -0.18 15.08
CA ALA A 49 11.04 0.97 14.18
C ALA A 49 9.64 1.61 14.11
N ASP A 50 9.62 2.92 13.95
CA ASP A 50 8.38 3.63 13.65
C ASP A 50 7.75 3.05 12.39
N ILE A 51 6.44 2.82 12.41
CA ILE A 51 5.77 2.14 11.31
C ILE A 51 5.83 2.93 10.00
N MET A 52 5.74 4.26 10.08
CA MET A 52 5.82 5.12 8.92
C MET A 52 7.23 5.11 8.31
N ASP A 53 8.24 5.19 9.17
CA ASP A 53 9.63 5.12 8.72
C ASP A 53 9.92 3.78 8.07
N TYR A 54 9.43 2.69 8.65
CA TYR A 54 9.58 1.35 8.09
C TYR A 54 8.96 1.26 6.70
N ALA A 55 7.74 1.76 6.54
CA ALA A 55 7.05 1.77 5.25
C ALA A 55 7.79 2.62 4.22
N SER A 56 8.30 3.79 4.62
CA SER A 56 9.04 4.68 3.73
C SER A 56 10.36 4.05 3.29
N ASP A 57 11.04 3.37 4.20
CA ASP A 57 12.26 2.63 3.88
C ASP A 57 11.99 1.51 2.86
N LEU A 58 10.86 0.83 2.96
CA LEU A 58 10.44 -0.15 1.95
C LEU A 58 10.24 0.53 0.59
N GLY A 59 9.54 1.64 0.56
CA GLY A 59 9.31 2.39 -0.68
C GLY A 59 10.61 2.81 -1.34
N ASN A 60 11.56 3.29 -0.56
CA ASN A 60 12.88 3.70 -1.03
C ASN A 60 13.72 2.50 -1.48
N SER A 61 13.76 1.45 -0.69
CA SER A 61 14.60 0.27 -0.97
C SER A 61 14.16 -0.48 -2.21
N TYR A 62 12.86 -0.58 -2.44
CA TYR A 62 12.32 -1.28 -3.62
C TYR A 62 12.06 -0.34 -4.79
N GLY A 63 12.28 0.95 -4.64
CA GLY A 63 12.07 1.92 -5.71
C GLY A 63 10.62 1.93 -6.21
N VAL A 64 9.67 1.94 -5.30
CA VAL A 64 8.24 1.85 -5.62
C VAL A 64 7.75 3.13 -6.29
N GLY A 65 7.04 2.98 -7.42
CA GLY A 65 6.63 4.09 -8.26
C GLY A 65 7.65 4.40 -9.33
N SER A 66 7.39 5.38 -10.17
CA SER A 66 8.33 5.79 -11.20
C SER A 66 9.27 6.89 -10.70
N ALA A 67 10.49 6.88 -11.23
CA ALA A 67 11.46 7.95 -10.97
C ALA A 67 10.96 9.29 -11.51
N GLU A 68 10.22 9.26 -12.57
CA GLU A 68 9.71 10.47 -13.26
C GLU A 68 8.61 11.16 -12.46
N ARG A 69 7.78 10.38 -11.77
CA ARG A 69 6.57 10.90 -11.10
C ARG A 69 6.60 10.77 -9.57
N ASN A 70 7.48 9.94 -9.02
CA ASN A 70 7.54 9.65 -7.58
C ASN A 70 6.15 9.33 -7.02
N ASN A 71 5.43 8.45 -7.69
CA ASN A 71 4.02 8.15 -7.46
C ASN A 71 3.78 6.75 -6.92
N GLY A 72 4.70 6.25 -6.13
CA GLY A 72 4.51 4.98 -5.43
C GLY A 72 3.67 5.13 -4.17
N VAL A 73 3.09 4.01 -3.76
CA VAL A 73 2.33 3.90 -2.51
C VAL A 73 2.78 2.62 -1.80
N VAL A 74 3.00 2.70 -0.50
CA VAL A 74 3.29 1.52 0.33
C VAL A 74 2.21 1.37 1.37
N MET A 75 1.51 0.24 1.34
CA MET A 75 0.57 -0.19 2.37
C MET A 75 1.29 -1.18 3.27
N LEU A 76 1.39 -0.88 4.56
CA LEU A 76 2.05 -1.74 5.53
C LEU A 76 1.09 -2.11 6.66
N LEU A 77 1.04 -3.40 6.95
CA LEU A 77 0.38 -3.93 8.14
C LEU A 77 1.44 -4.55 9.04
N ALA A 78 1.39 -4.25 10.33
CA ALA A 78 2.26 -4.81 11.35
C ALA A 78 1.38 -5.39 12.46
N LEU A 79 1.16 -6.70 12.40
CA LEU A 79 0.08 -7.35 13.15
C LEU A 79 0.31 -7.37 14.66
N ASP A 80 1.57 -7.34 15.08
CA ASP A 80 1.94 -7.38 16.50
C ASP A 80 2.44 -6.05 17.04
N ASN A 81 2.54 -5.02 16.19
CA ASN A 81 2.90 -3.70 16.67
C ASN A 81 1.80 -3.15 17.58
N ILE A 82 2.21 -2.35 18.56
CA ILE A 82 1.25 -1.65 19.41
C ILE A 82 0.96 -0.30 18.79
N SER A 83 -0.31 -0.04 18.49
CA SER A 83 -0.77 1.20 17.89
C SER A 83 -0.66 2.37 18.88
N GLN A 84 -0.85 3.58 18.38
CA GLN A 84 -0.87 4.79 19.23
C GLN A 84 -1.88 4.71 20.36
N SER A 85 -2.95 3.96 20.18
CA SER A 85 -3.97 3.79 21.21
C SER A 85 -3.67 2.64 22.19
N GLY A 86 -2.51 1.98 22.04
CA GLY A 86 -2.06 0.95 22.96
C GLY A 86 -2.62 -0.44 22.68
N LEU A 87 -3.24 -0.67 21.54
CA LEU A 87 -3.76 -1.97 21.15
C LEU A 87 -2.85 -2.67 20.15
N MET A 88 -2.89 -4.01 20.17
CA MET A 88 -2.10 -4.82 19.24
C MET A 88 -2.65 -4.69 17.83
N GLY A 89 -1.74 -4.54 16.90
CA GLY A 89 -2.04 -4.37 15.48
C GLY A 89 -2.00 -2.91 15.06
N ASP A 90 -1.24 -2.66 14.01
CA ASP A 90 -1.12 -1.32 13.47
C ASP A 90 -0.98 -1.41 11.94
N TYR A 91 -1.30 -0.35 11.26
CA TYR A 91 -1.12 -0.25 9.82
C TYR A 91 -0.88 1.20 9.42
N CYS A 92 -0.29 1.40 8.26
CA CYS A 92 -0.10 2.73 7.70
C CYS A 92 -0.07 2.67 6.17
N VAL A 93 -0.15 3.81 5.55
CA VAL A 93 0.13 4.00 4.14
C VAL A 93 1.01 5.23 3.97
N VAL A 94 2.05 5.09 3.16
CA VAL A 94 2.93 6.20 2.79
C VAL A 94 2.94 6.35 1.29
N VAL A 95 3.19 7.56 0.83
CA VAL A 95 3.15 7.89 -0.60
C VAL A 95 4.46 8.54 -1.02
N GLY A 96 4.79 8.38 -2.29
CA GLY A 96 5.93 9.08 -2.89
C GLY A 96 5.70 10.59 -2.92
N THR A 97 6.79 11.34 -3.06
CA THR A 97 6.72 12.82 -3.02
C THR A 97 5.84 13.40 -4.11
N GLY A 98 5.67 12.69 -5.22
CA GLY A 98 4.75 13.12 -6.28
C GLY A 98 3.27 13.07 -5.90
N LEU A 99 2.95 12.37 -4.82
CA LEU A 99 1.58 12.23 -4.31
C LEU A 99 1.40 12.91 -2.94
N GLU A 100 2.36 13.70 -2.51
CA GLU A 100 2.35 14.30 -1.17
C GLU A 100 1.05 15.04 -0.86
N SER A 101 0.56 15.84 -1.80
CA SER A 101 -0.68 16.59 -1.61
C SER A 101 -1.94 15.72 -1.59
N HIS A 102 -1.82 14.44 -1.90
CA HIS A 102 -2.91 13.47 -1.92
C HIS A 102 -2.76 12.40 -0.83
N ALA A 103 -1.78 12.53 0.05
CA ALA A 103 -1.53 11.56 1.11
C ALA A 103 -2.78 11.31 1.96
N ASP A 104 -3.52 12.35 2.28
CA ASP A 104 -4.74 12.24 3.09
C ASP A 104 -5.82 11.39 2.40
N ASP A 105 -5.89 11.41 1.08
CA ASP A 105 -6.83 10.58 0.34
C ASP A 105 -6.54 9.10 0.58
N PHE A 106 -5.26 8.71 0.47
CA PHE A 106 -4.86 7.31 0.68
C PHE A 106 -5.07 6.88 2.14
N MET A 107 -4.77 7.74 3.09
CA MET A 107 -5.01 7.46 4.50
C MET A 107 -6.49 7.26 4.80
N SER A 108 -7.34 8.10 4.23
CA SER A 108 -8.79 8.00 4.39
C SER A 108 -9.34 6.73 3.75
N LEU A 109 -8.86 6.38 2.57
CA LEU A 109 -9.25 5.14 1.89
C LEU A 109 -8.82 3.91 2.69
N GLN A 110 -7.61 3.91 3.20
CA GLN A 110 -7.13 2.80 4.03
C GLN A 110 -7.98 2.65 5.30
N SER A 111 -8.24 3.74 5.98
CA SER A 111 -9.07 3.70 7.18
C SER A 111 -10.47 3.17 6.87
N TYR A 112 -11.07 3.64 5.80
CA TYR A 112 -12.43 3.25 5.43
C TYR A 112 -12.53 1.76 5.04
N TYR A 113 -11.60 1.28 4.23
CA TYR A 113 -11.69 -0.08 3.67
C TYR A 113 -10.99 -1.15 4.49
N LEU A 114 -10.02 -0.77 5.33
CA LEU A 114 -9.22 -1.74 6.07
C LEU A 114 -9.66 -1.94 7.52
N GLU A 115 -10.06 -0.88 8.20
CA GLU A 115 -10.11 -0.88 9.67
C GLU A 115 -11.04 -1.95 10.23
N ASN A 116 -12.26 -2.09 9.73
CA ASN A 116 -13.20 -3.09 10.23
C ASN A 116 -12.71 -4.51 10.00
N ASP A 117 -12.20 -4.79 8.81
CA ASP A 117 -11.67 -6.11 8.48
C ASP A 117 -10.41 -6.41 9.28
N PHE A 118 -9.55 -5.42 9.45
CA PHE A 118 -8.34 -5.55 10.26
C PHE A 118 -8.69 -5.88 11.72
N ALA A 119 -9.64 -5.16 12.28
CA ALA A 119 -10.11 -5.40 13.64
C ALA A 119 -10.72 -6.80 13.82
N ALA A 120 -11.34 -7.32 12.77
CA ALA A 120 -11.96 -8.65 12.78
C ALA A 120 -10.97 -9.78 12.46
N GLY A 121 -9.72 -9.45 12.15
CA GLY A 121 -8.73 -10.44 11.71
C GLY A 121 -8.93 -10.90 10.26
N GLU A 122 -9.76 -10.22 9.51
CA GLU A 122 -10.04 -10.50 8.10
C GLU A 122 -9.02 -9.76 7.21
N TYR A 123 -7.75 -10.09 7.37
CA TYR A 123 -6.66 -9.35 6.75
C TYR A 123 -6.69 -9.41 5.22
N ASP A 124 -6.95 -10.59 4.67
CA ASP A 124 -6.98 -10.76 3.22
C ASP A 124 -8.06 -9.90 2.57
N ALA A 125 -9.27 -9.96 3.10
CA ALA A 125 -10.40 -9.17 2.59
C ALA A 125 -10.13 -7.67 2.71
N GLY A 126 -9.61 -7.23 3.85
CA GLY A 126 -9.32 -5.82 4.10
C GLY A 126 -8.22 -5.27 3.20
N VAL A 127 -7.15 -6.04 3.01
CA VAL A 127 -6.06 -5.65 2.12
C VAL A 127 -6.55 -5.56 0.67
N LYS A 128 -7.30 -6.55 0.21
CA LYS A 128 -7.82 -6.55 -1.16
C LYS A 128 -8.74 -5.36 -1.42
N ALA A 129 -9.68 -5.10 -0.51
CA ALA A 129 -10.60 -3.97 -0.64
C ALA A 129 -9.87 -2.63 -0.66
N THR A 130 -8.89 -2.46 0.21
CA THR A 130 -8.08 -1.23 0.28
C THR A 130 -7.24 -1.05 -0.97
N PHE A 131 -6.58 -2.12 -1.41
CA PHE A 131 -5.80 -2.09 -2.64
C PHE A 131 -6.67 -1.70 -3.85
N ASP A 132 -7.84 -2.29 -3.98
CA ASP A 132 -8.76 -1.97 -5.08
C ASP A 132 -9.24 -0.52 -5.02
N ALA A 133 -9.43 0.03 -3.83
CA ALA A 133 -9.74 1.45 -3.66
C ALA A 133 -8.59 2.35 -4.10
N PHE A 134 -7.35 1.97 -3.82
CA PHE A 134 -6.16 2.70 -4.31
C PHE A 134 -6.08 2.65 -5.83
N ILE A 135 -6.33 1.49 -6.42
CA ILE A 135 -6.36 1.34 -7.88
C ILE A 135 -7.43 2.27 -8.50
N ALA A 136 -8.62 2.32 -7.90
CA ALA A 136 -9.68 3.19 -8.38
C ALA A 136 -9.30 4.67 -8.27
N TRP A 137 -8.61 5.05 -7.19
CA TRP A 137 -8.11 6.41 -7.03
C TRP A 137 -7.14 6.78 -8.16
N PHE A 138 -6.20 5.91 -8.48
CA PHE A 138 -5.25 6.14 -9.57
C PHE A 138 -5.94 6.19 -10.93
N ALA A 139 -6.92 5.32 -11.16
CA ALA A 139 -7.67 5.31 -12.42
C ALA A 139 -8.38 6.65 -12.64
N ASP A 140 -8.99 7.18 -11.60
CA ASP A 140 -9.66 8.48 -11.64
C ASP A 140 -8.67 9.63 -11.81
N PHE A 141 -7.59 9.61 -11.03
CA PHE A 141 -6.60 10.68 -11.02
C PHE A 141 -5.87 10.82 -12.36
N TYR A 142 -5.49 9.71 -12.97
CA TYR A 142 -4.79 9.71 -14.25
C TYR A 142 -5.71 9.54 -15.46
N GLY A 143 -7.00 9.30 -15.25
CA GLY A 143 -7.95 9.09 -16.34
C GLY A 143 -7.69 7.83 -17.15
N VAL A 144 -7.30 6.73 -16.49
CA VAL A 144 -6.97 5.47 -17.13
C VAL A 144 -7.90 4.35 -16.66
N THR A 145 -7.95 3.25 -17.42
CA THR A 145 -8.69 2.04 -17.03
C THR A 145 -7.72 0.97 -16.58
N ASN A 146 -7.70 0.68 -15.29
CA ASN A 146 -6.87 -0.40 -14.73
C ASN A 146 -7.70 -1.66 -14.55
N ARG A 147 -7.22 -2.78 -15.09
CA ARG A 147 -7.83 -4.10 -14.92
C ARG A 147 -6.78 -5.18 -15.07
N GLU A 148 -7.04 -6.33 -14.50
CA GLU A 148 -6.11 -7.45 -14.57
C GLU A 148 -5.80 -7.80 -16.02
N GLY A 149 -4.51 -8.03 -16.28
CA GLY A 149 -4.02 -8.44 -17.58
C GLY A 149 -4.02 -7.35 -18.64
N TYR A 150 -4.48 -6.15 -18.33
CA TYR A 150 -4.51 -5.07 -19.29
C TYR A 150 -3.17 -4.33 -19.32
N ILE A 151 -2.49 -4.42 -20.44
CA ILE A 151 -1.30 -3.62 -20.74
C ILE A 151 -1.59 -2.91 -22.06
N PRO A 152 -1.60 -1.58 -22.09
CA PRO A 152 -1.93 -0.85 -23.32
C PRO A 152 -0.89 -1.15 -24.41
N ALA A 153 -1.35 -1.22 -25.66
CA ALA A 153 -0.48 -1.47 -26.80
C ALA A 153 0.54 -0.34 -27.00
N VAL A 154 0.10 0.90 -26.77
CA VAL A 154 0.98 2.08 -26.76
C VAL A 154 1.00 2.59 -25.32
N ARG A 155 2.18 2.65 -24.75
CA ARG A 155 2.36 3.05 -23.35
C ARG A 155 3.59 3.91 -23.20
N GLU A 156 3.58 4.74 -22.17
CA GLU A 156 4.77 5.48 -21.79
C GLU A 156 5.78 4.53 -21.12
N THR A 157 7.05 4.89 -21.24
CA THR A 157 8.12 4.15 -20.57
C THR A 157 8.44 4.83 -19.25
N TYR A 158 8.38 4.06 -18.18
CA TYR A 158 8.71 4.54 -16.85
C TYR A 158 9.89 3.77 -16.27
N SER A 159 10.77 4.48 -15.58
CA SER A 159 11.86 3.86 -14.82
C SER A 159 11.42 3.54 -13.41
N SER A 160 11.94 2.48 -12.84
CA SER A 160 11.75 2.19 -11.41
C SER A 160 12.18 3.38 -10.58
N GLY A 161 11.44 3.65 -9.51
CA GLY A 161 11.55 4.86 -8.77
C GLY A 161 12.83 5.01 -7.98
N SER A 162 13.21 6.25 -7.77
CA SER A 162 14.25 6.62 -6.82
C SER A 162 13.77 6.49 -5.39
N GLY A 163 12.47 6.45 -5.23
CA GLY A 163 11.86 6.25 -3.96
C GLY A 163 12.04 7.37 -2.96
N TYR A 164 11.82 8.58 -3.32
CA TYR A 164 11.69 9.64 -2.31
C TYR A 164 10.29 9.58 -1.74
N TYR A 165 10.17 9.10 -0.52
CA TYR A 165 8.89 8.97 0.15
C TYR A 165 8.69 10.08 1.17
N TYR A 166 7.47 10.57 1.20
CA TYR A 166 7.04 11.60 2.13
C TYR A 166 6.82 10.96 3.50
N THR A 167 7.72 11.27 4.44
CA THR A 167 7.72 10.67 5.77
C THR A 167 7.33 11.62 6.87
N GLU A 168 6.99 12.87 6.53
CA GLU A 168 6.68 13.81 7.56
C GLU A 168 5.37 13.53 8.27
N THR A 169 5.12 14.29 9.24
CA THR A 169 4.05 14.28 10.22
C THR A 169 2.65 13.96 9.75
N HIS A 170 2.45 13.87 8.47
CA HIS A 170 1.21 13.41 7.90
C HIS A 170 1.12 11.90 7.91
N GLY A 171 2.14 11.27 8.45
CA GLY A 171 2.12 9.86 8.67
C GLY A 171 0.90 9.50 9.46
N TYR A 172 -0.04 8.87 8.80
CA TYR A 172 -1.22 8.37 9.46
C TYR A 172 -0.88 7.06 10.11
N VAL A 173 -1.12 6.99 11.39
CA VAL A 173 -1.09 5.72 12.10
C VAL A 173 -2.53 5.38 12.40
N ALA A 174 -2.94 4.19 12.00
CA ALA A 174 -4.31 3.77 12.17
C ALA A 174 -4.75 3.91 13.63
N PRO A 175 -6.00 4.29 13.86
CA PRO A 175 -6.54 4.23 15.21
C PRO A 175 -6.51 2.80 15.71
N ALA A 176 -6.48 2.66 17.01
CA ALA A 176 -6.46 1.34 17.63
C ALA A 176 -7.70 0.55 17.29
N LEU A 177 -7.51 -0.77 17.20
CA LEU A 177 -8.60 -1.70 16.90
C LEU A 177 -9.82 -1.51 17.81
N GLY A 178 -9.60 -1.22 19.09
CA GLY A 178 -10.68 -1.04 20.05
C GLY A 178 -11.51 0.23 19.83
N SER A 179 -11.02 1.19 19.07
CA SER A 179 -11.76 2.43 18.86
C SER A 179 -12.94 2.28 17.90
N LEU A 180 -12.99 1.17 17.18
CA LEU A 180 -14.07 0.89 16.26
C LEU A 180 -15.16 0.01 16.84
N VAL A 181 -14.88 -0.65 17.92
CA VAL A 181 -15.80 -1.58 18.56
C VAL A 181 -16.66 -0.89 19.61
N SER A 182 -16.39 0.36 19.87
CA SER A 182 -17.13 1.16 20.83
C SER A 182 -18.36 1.81 20.25
#